data_bb54a2fdb0bc49b22109a05835136613
#
_entry.id   bb54a2fdb0bc49b22109a05835136613
#
_cell.length_a   1.000
_cell.length_b   1.000
_cell.length_c   1.000
_cell.angle_alpha   90.00
_cell.angle_beta   90.00
_cell.angle_gamma   90.00
#
_symmetry.space_group_name_H-M   'P 1'
#
loop_
_entity.id
_entity.type
_entity.pdbx_description
1 polymer ?
#
loop_
_entity_poly.entity_id
_entity_poly.type
_entity_poly.pdbx_seq_one_letter_code
_entity_poly.pdbx_strand_id
1 'polypeptide(L)'
;MIILKVGGSVITRKDSEEPEIDSENLQRIASEIADASPSSIIIIHGAGSFGHPFARKYGIGSEIKDEEEFRKLRFGSAVTQSWVRKLNTHICDALLDEGIPAVSMPPSAFIRAENGRIRGADLSMIESYLKEGMVPVSYGDVVLDLNPSVRFSVISGDQLINHFSIRLRPERVILGTDVDGVYTRNP
;
A
#
# COMPACT_ATOMS: atom_id res chain seq x y z
N MET A 1 -1.40 5.65 -19.22
CA MET A 1 -1.22 5.58 -17.76
C MET A 1 -0.70 4.21 -17.36
N ILE A 2 0.25 4.15 -16.43
CA ILE A 2 0.86 2.92 -15.89
C ILE A 2 0.46 2.79 -14.42
N ILE A 3 0.27 1.57 -13.94
CA ILE A 3 0.23 1.27 -12.50
C ILE A 3 1.46 0.42 -12.18
N LEU A 4 2.31 0.91 -11.27
CA LEU A 4 3.48 0.21 -10.78
C LEU A 4 3.25 -0.23 -9.33
N LYS A 5 3.37 -1.54 -9.06
CA LYS A 5 3.45 -2.03 -7.68
C LYS A 5 4.90 -2.32 -7.31
N VAL A 6 5.31 -1.81 -6.16
CA VAL A 6 6.57 -2.18 -5.51
C VAL A 6 6.27 -3.07 -4.31
N GLY A 7 6.75 -4.30 -4.33
CA GLY A 7 6.56 -5.24 -3.22
C GLY A 7 7.16 -4.69 -1.92
N GLY A 8 6.49 -4.90 -0.79
CA GLY A 8 7.03 -4.47 0.51
C GLY A 8 8.39 -5.09 0.83
N SER A 9 8.60 -6.34 0.41
CA SER A 9 9.87 -7.07 0.56
C SER A 9 11.03 -6.51 -0.29
N VAL A 10 10.72 -5.70 -1.30
CA VAL A 10 11.74 -5.07 -2.16
C VAL A 10 12.29 -3.80 -1.51
N ILE A 11 11.50 -3.12 -0.69
CA ILE A 11 11.81 -1.80 -0.12
C ILE A 11 11.96 -1.82 1.41
N THR A 12 11.75 -2.98 2.05
CA THR A 12 11.93 -3.14 3.49
C THR A 12 12.74 -4.39 3.80
N ARG A 13 13.58 -4.33 4.82
CA ARG A 13 14.35 -5.47 5.29
C ARG A 13 13.48 -6.41 6.13
N LYS A 14 13.53 -7.71 5.84
CA LYS A 14 12.75 -8.75 6.54
C LYS A 14 13.39 -9.21 7.84
N ASP A 15 14.72 -9.15 7.90
CA ASP A 15 15.54 -9.75 8.96
C ASP A 15 15.85 -8.79 10.11
N SER A 16 15.28 -7.58 10.08
CA SER A 16 15.42 -6.59 11.14
C SER A 16 14.39 -6.81 12.24
N GLU A 17 14.79 -6.66 13.50
CA GLU A 17 13.89 -6.73 14.67
C GLU A 17 12.84 -5.59 14.67
N GLU A 18 13.22 -4.45 14.11
CA GLU A 18 12.33 -3.29 13.92
C GLU A 18 12.06 -3.04 12.44
N PRO A 19 10.94 -2.34 12.10
CA PRO A 19 10.67 -1.95 10.73
C PRO A 19 11.81 -1.11 10.14
N GLU A 20 12.47 -1.63 9.13
CA GLU A 20 13.64 -1.02 8.50
C GLU A 20 13.44 -0.91 6.98
N ILE A 21 13.86 0.23 6.42
CA ILE A 21 13.81 0.50 4.99
C ILE A 21 15.09 0.00 4.33
N ASP A 22 14.96 -0.62 3.17
CA ASP A 22 16.07 -0.83 2.26
C ASP A 22 16.28 0.44 1.42
N SER A 23 17.04 1.38 1.99
CA SER A 23 17.25 2.71 1.40
C SER A 23 17.97 2.63 0.05
N GLU A 24 18.87 1.68 -0.14
CA GLU A 24 19.60 1.50 -1.40
C GLU A 24 18.65 1.08 -2.52
N ASN A 25 17.82 0.07 -2.28
CA ASN A 25 16.81 -0.36 -3.25
C ASN A 25 15.75 0.72 -3.49
N LEU A 26 15.33 1.42 -2.44
CA LEU A 26 14.34 2.49 -2.57
C LEU A 26 14.86 3.61 -3.48
N GLN A 27 16.09 4.09 -3.25
CA GLN A 27 16.71 5.14 -4.06
C GLN A 27 16.89 4.68 -5.53
N ARG A 28 17.37 3.45 -5.74
CA ARG A 28 17.51 2.88 -7.08
C ARG A 28 16.17 2.85 -7.83
N ILE A 29 15.09 2.41 -7.17
CA ILE A 29 13.76 2.36 -7.77
C ILE A 29 13.26 3.77 -8.12
N ALA A 30 13.45 4.74 -7.23
CA ALA A 30 13.05 6.13 -7.49
C ALA A 30 13.79 6.70 -8.72
N SER A 31 15.11 6.48 -8.82
CA SER A 31 15.92 6.90 -9.95
C SER A 31 15.50 6.21 -11.27
N GLU A 32 15.23 4.89 -11.26
CA GLU A 32 14.72 4.18 -12.44
C GLU A 32 13.35 4.70 -12.91
N ILE A 33 12.47 5.11 -11.99
CA ILE A 33 11.18 5.72 -12.34
C ILE A 33 11.40 7.11 -12.96
N ALA A 34 12.32 7.90 -12.41
CA ALA A 34 12.68 9.22 -12.96
C ALA A 34 13.25 9.11 -14.37
N ASP A 35 14.21 8.20 -14.58
CA ASP A 35 14.82 7.93 -15.89
C ASP A 35 13.79 7.46 -16.94
N ALA A 36 12.85 6.60 -16.53
CA ALA A 36 11.77 6.13 -17.39
C ALA A 36 10.77 7.24 -17.76
N SER A 37 10.69 8.29 -16.95
CA SER A 37 9.87 9.50 -17.16
C SER A 37 8.47 9.20 -17.74
N PRO A 38 7.65 8.36 -17.09
CA PRO A 38 6.34 7.98 -17.61
C PRO A 38 5.39 9.18 -17.62
N SER A 39 4.65 9.38 -18.69
CA SER A 39 3.70 10.50 -18.83
C SER A 39 2.58 10.51 -17.80
N SER A 40 2.24 9.37 -17.23
CA SER A 40 1.25 9.23 -16.15
C SER A 40 1.44 7.89 -15.44
N ILE A 41 1.61 7.91 -14.12
CA ILE A 41 1.86 6.72 -13.31
C ILE A 41 1.16 6.81 -11.95
N ILE A 42 0.66 5.67 -11.48
CA ILE A 42 0.25 5.44 -10.09
C ILE A 42 1.24 4.45 -9.48
N ILE A 43 1.74 4.75 -8.30
CA ILE A 43 2.61 3.83 -7.55
C ILE A 43 1.81 3.22 -6.40
N ILE A 44 1.92 1.90 -6.25
CA ILE A 44 1.33 1.16 -5.13
C ILE A 44 2.43 0.37 -4.46
N HIS A 45 2.61 0.52 -3.14
CA HIS A 45 3.60 -0.29 -2.44
C HIS A 45 2.99 -1.23 -1.41
N GLY A 46 3.70 -2.32 -1.12
CA GLY A 46 3.36 -3.23 -0.03
C GLY A 46 3.74 -2.64 1.33
N ALA A 47 3.12 -3.14 2.39
CA ALA A 47 3.39 -2.70 3.75
C ALA A 47 4.70 -3.25 4.35
N GLY A 48 5.22 -4.37 3.83
CA GLY A 48 6.46 -4.99 4.27
C GLY A 48 6.55 -5.17 5.79
N SER A 49 7.73 -4.95 6.36
CA SER A 49 7.97 -5.01 7.81
C SER A 49 7.24 -3.90 8.59
N PHE A 50 6.80 -2.84 7.93
CA PHE A 50 6.08 -1.73 8.55
C PHE A 50 4.59 -2.02 8.82
N GLY A 51 3.99 -3.02 8.20
CA GLY A 51 2.56 -3.31 8.37
C GLY A 51 2.26 -4.70 8.88
N HIS A 52 2.80 -5.74 8.26
CA HIS A 52 2.45 -7.13 8.55
C HIS A 52 2.64 -7.56 10.01
N PRO A 53 3.75 -7.23 10.71
CA PRO A 53 3.93 -7.60 12.10
C PRO A 53 2.88 -6.97 13.01
N PHE A 54 2.56 -5.70 12.79
CA PHE A 54 1.58 -4.97 13.60
C PHE A 54 0.15 -5.48 13.35
N ALA A 55 -0.23 -5.67 12.10
CA ALA A 55 -1.54 -6.21 11.75
C ALA A 55 -1.77 -7.59 12.40
N ARG A 56 -0.74 -8.45 12.38
CA ARG A 56 -0.76 -9.77 13.03
C ARG A 56 -0.82 -9.66 14.56
N LYS A 57 0.02 -8.81 15.17
CA LYS A 57 0.07 -8.57 16.62
C LYS A 57 -1.28 -8.16 17.20
N TYR A 58 -2.03 -7.35 16.47
CA TYR A 58 -3.30 -6.80 16.92
C TYR A 58 -4.52 -7.54 16.37
N GLY A 59 -4.33 -8.61 15.58
CA GLY A 59 -5.42 -9.42 15.04
C GLY A 59 -6.32 -8.67 14.06
N ILE A 60 -5.77 -7.75 13.26
CA ILE A 60 -6.57 -6.97 12.32
C ILE A 60 -7.16 -7.88 11.25
N GLY A 61 -8.48 -7.79 11.05
CA GLY A 61 -9.24 -8.66 10.15
C GLY A 61 -9.87 -9.88 10.83
N SER A 62 -9.63 -10.09 12.14
CA SER A 62 -10.27 -11.16 12.91
C SER A 62 -11.63 -10.72 13.46
N GLU A 63 -12.48 -11.70 13.78
CA GLU A 63 -13.74 -11.46 14.47
C GLU A 63 -13.49 -10.97 15.90
N ILE A 64 -14.29 -10.00 16.32
CA ILE A 64 -14.27 -9.40 17.65
C ILE A 64 -15.20 -10.20 18.57
N LYS A 65 -14.69 -10.70 19.69
CA LYS A 65 -15.46 -11.50 20.64
C LYS A 65 -16.02 -10.68 21.79
N ASP A 66 -15.30 -9.64 22.18
CA ASP A 66 -15.65 -8.80 23.32
C ASP A 66 -15.13 -7.37 23.18
N GLU A 67 -15.46 -6.52 24.13
CA GLU A 67 -15.09 -5.10 24.15
C GLU A 67 -13.58 -4.88 24.40
N GLU A 68 -12.89 -5.81 25.04
CA GLU A 68 -11.44 -5.71 25.26
C GLU A 68 -10.69 -5.97 23.96
N GLU A 69 -11.07 -7.02 23.23
CA GLU A 69 -10.54 -7.28 21.89
C GLU A 69 -10.83 -6.10 20.95
N PHE A 70 -12.02 -5.49 21.02
CA PHE A 70 -12.33 -4.32 20.20
C PHE A 70 -11.45 -3.12 20.54
N ARG A 71 -11.19 -2.83 21.80
CA ARG A 71 -10.28 -1.76 22.21
C ARG A 71 -8.87 -1.99 21.69
N LYS A 72 -8.36 -3.23 21.84
CA LYS A 72 -7.05 -3.64 21.33
C LYS A 72 -6.97 -3.50 19.80
N LEU A 73 -7.98 -3.97 19.09
CA LEU A 73 -8.07 -3.90 17.62
C LEU A 73 -8.09 -2.46 17.15
N ARG A 74 -8.91 -1.61 17.75
CA ARG A 74 -9.01 -0.17 17.38
C ARG A 74 -7.67 0.56 17.58
N PHE A 75 -7.00 0.34 18.70
CA PHE A 75 -5.68 0.90 18.96
C PHE A 75 -4.64 0.34 17.98
N GLY A 76 -4.61 -0.96 17.77
CA GLY A 76 -3.70 -1.63 16.84
C GLY A 76 -3.89 -1.21 15.39
N SER A 77 -5.11 -0.93 14.98
CA SER A 77 -5.41 -0.37 13.65
C SER A 77 -4.75 0.99 13.45
N ALA A 78 -4.87 1.89 14.43
CA ALA A 78 -4.22 3.21 14.38
C ALA A 78 -2.69 3.10 14.41
N VAL A 79 -2.13 2.19 15.21
CA VAL A 79 -0.68 1.91 15.25
C VAL A 79 -0.19 1.40 13.89
N THR A 80 -0.89 0.43 13.30
CA THR A 80 -0.51 -0.13 12.00
C THR A 80 -0.57 0.93 10.89
N GLN A 81 -1.62 1.73 10.86
CA GLN A 81 -1.71 2.87 9.91
C GLN A 81 -0.56 3.86 10.11
N SER A 82 -0.19 4.17 11.34
CA SER A 82 0.93 5.07 11.63
C SER A 82 2.25 4.56 11.04
N TRP A 83 2.52 3.27 11.18
CA TRP A 83 3.75 2.67 10.66
C TRP A 83 3.77 2.61 9.13
N VAL A 84 2.69 2.19 8.48
CA VAL A 84 2.67 2.14 7.00
C VAL A 84 2.71 3.54 6.38
N ARG A 85 2.18 4.56 7.06
CA ARG A 85 2.33 5.96 6.65
C ARG A 85 3.78 6.44 6.72
N LYS A 86 4.54 6.04 7.74
CA LYS A 86 5.98 6.34 7.80
C LYS A 86 6.71 5.75 6.59
N LEU A 87 6.46 4.49 6.25
CA LEU A 87 7.02 3.89 5.04
C LEU A 87 6.62 4.69 3.79
N ASN A 88 5.35 5.04 3.65
CA ASN A 88 4.87 5.83 2.51
C ASN A 88 5.54 7.21 2.42
N THR A 89 5.78 7.87 3.56
CA THR A 89 6.51 9.14 3.60
C THR A 89 7.91 8.98 3.00
N HIS A 90 8.67 7.97 3.44
CA HIS A 90 10.02 7.73 2.89
C HIS A 90 10.01 7.44 1.38
N ILE A 91 8.97 6.74 0.88
CA ILE A 91 8.84 6.49 -0.55
C ILE A 91 8.52 7.78 -1.32
N CYS A 92 7.61 8.60 -0.79
CA CYS A 92 7.31 9.89 -1.40
C CYS A 92 8.53 10.82 -1.38
N ASP A 93 9.29 10.86 -0.27
CA ASP A 93 10.50 11.66 -0.15
C ASP A 93 11.55 11.23 -1.20
N ALA A 94 11.82 9.92 -1.34
CA ALA A 94 12.76 9.41 -2.36
C ALA A 94 12.34 9.77 -3.79
N LEU A 95 11.04 9.76 -4.07
CA LEU A 95 10.53 10.18 -5.38
C LEU A 95 10.65 11.69 -5.59
N LEU A 96 10.39 12.49 -4.54
CA LEU A 96 10.54 13.95 -4.58
C LEU A 96 12.01 14.35 -4.76
N ASP A 97 12.96 13.66 -4.14
CA ASP A 97 14.41 13.88 -4.31
C ASP A 97 14.84 13.67 -5.78
N GLU A 98 14.16 12.81 -6.53
CA GLU A 98 14.35 12.60 -7.96
C GLU A 98 13.50 13.54 -8.85
N GLY A 99 12.84 14.54 -8.24
CA GLY A 99 12.01 15.52 -8.95
C GLY A 99 10.64 15.01 -9.39
N ILE A 100 10.20 13.85 -8.90
CA ILE A 100 8.88 13.27 -9.20
C ILE A 100 7.85 13.86 -8.22
N PRO A 101 6.78 14.52 -8.68
CA PRO A 101 5.79 15.16 -7.82
C PRO A 101 4.85 14.13 -7.17
N ALA A 102 5.39 13.33 -6.23
CA ALA A 102 4.68 12.27 -5.53
C ALA A 102 3.71 12.83 -4.49
N VAL A 103 2.51 12.25 -4.41
CA VAL A 103 1.49 12.59 -3.41
C VAL A 103 0.96 11.33 -2.73
N SER A 104 0.97 11.32 -1.39
CA SER A 104 0.47 10.23 -0.58
C SER A 104 -1.05 10.10 -0.68
N MET A 105 -1.53 8.88 -1.01
CA MET A 105 -2.96 8.55 -1.10
C MET A 105 -3.29 7.38 -0.18
N PRO A 106 -3.53 7.65 1.13
CA PRO A 106 -3.81 6.61 2.11
C PRO A 106 -5.15 5.92 1.84
N PRO A 107 -5.19 4.59 1.61
CA PRO A 107 -6.43 3.86 1.34
C PRO A 107 -7.51 4.03 2.41
N SER A 108 -7.12 4.18 3.67
CA SER A 108 -8.04 4.43 4.78
C SER A 108 -8.89 5.71 4.64
N ALA A 109 -8.50 6.64 3.76
CA ALA A 109 -9.24 7.87 3.52
C ALA A 109 -10.34 7.74 2.45
N PHE A 110 -10.24 6.75 1.55
CA PHE A 110 -11.15 6.66 0.40
C PHE A 110 -11.67 5.23 0.09
N ILE A 111 -11.23 4.22 0.86
CA ILE A 111 -11.64 2.82 0.68
C ILE A 111 -12.41 2.32 1.91
N ARG A 112 -13.46 1.55 1.67
CA ARG A 112 -14.15 0.71 2.66
C ARG A 112 -14.08 -0.74 2.25
N ALA A 113 -13.87 -1.62 3.22
CA ALA A 113 -13.90 -3.06 3.06
C ALA A 113 -15.26 -3.66 3.50
N GLU A 114 -15.50 -4.86 3.07
CA GLU A 114 -16.51 -5.77 3.61
C GLU A 114 -15.90 -7.18 3.60
N ASN A 115 -15.80 -7.80 4.77
CA ASN A 115 -15.15 -9.11 4.94
C ASN A 115 -13.73 -9.17 4.35
N GLY A 116 -12.91 -8.17 4.57
CA GLY A 116 -11.53 -8.10 4.09
C GLY A 116 -11.37 -7.84 2.59
N ARG A 117 -12.44 -7.49 1.89
CA ARG A 117 -12.41 -7.16 0.45
C ARG A 117 -12.85 -5.73 0.22
N ILE A 118 -12.28 -5.08 -0.80
CA ILE A 118 -12.70 -3.72 -1.18
C ILE A 118 -14.18 -3.77 -1.60
N ARG A 119 -15.03 -3.06 -0.86
CA ARG A 119 -16.46 -2.92 -1.16
C ARG A 119 -16.75 -1.66 -1.96
N GLY A 120 -16.03 -0.59 -1.68
CA GLY A 120 -16.14 0.70 -2.37
C GLY A 120 -14.89 1.53 -2.21
N ALA A 121 -14.57 2.29 -3.25
CA ALA A 121 -13.47 3.24 -3.29
C ALA A 121 -13.86 4.45 -4.12
N ASP A 122 -13.56 5.64 -3.63
CA ASP A 122 -13.66 6.88 -4.41
C ASP A 122 -12.29 7.23 -4.99
N LEU A 123 -12.10 6.99 -6.27
CA LEU A 123 -10.83 7.24 -6.96
C LEU A 123 -10.76 8.64 -7.60
N SER A 124 -11.78 9.49 -7.43
CA SER A 124 -11.85 10.81 -8.07
C SER A 124 -10.65 11.70 -7.74
N MET A 125 -10.14 11.65 -6.51
CA MET A 125 -8.95 12.39 -6.11
C MET A 125 -7.68 11.88 -6.78
N ILE A 126 -7.53 10.55 -6.96
CA ILE A 126 -6.42 9.96 -7.70
C ILE A 126 -6.43 10.45 -9.15
N GLU A 127 -7.60 10.40 -9.80
CA GLU A 127 -7.76 10.89 -11.18
C GLU A 127 -7.48 12.39 -11.29
N SER A 128 -7.86 13.17 -10.28
CA SER A 128 -7.59 14.60 -10.24
C SER A 128 -6.10 14.90 -10.14
N TYR A 129 -5.37 14.25 -9.24
CA TYR A 129 -3.93 14.42 -9.12
C TYR A 129 -3.18 14.00 -10.39
N LEU A 130 -3.60 12.91 -11.04
CA LEU A 130 -3.03 12.49 -12.34
C LEU A 130 -3.22 13.55 -13.43
N LYS A 131 -4.36 14.23 -13.46
CA LYS A 131 -4.64 15.32 -14.44
C LYS A 131 -3.72 16.54 -14.21
N GLU A 132 -3.35 16.80 -12.97
CA GLU A 132 -2.39 17.86 -12.61
C GLU A 132 -0.92 17.42 -12.80
N GLY A 133 -0.67 16.22 -13.35
CA GLY A 133 0.68 15.71 -13.57
C GLY A 133 1.37 15.21 -12.32
N MET A 134 0.65 15.03 -11.21
CA MET A 134 1.20 14.47 -9.98
C MET A 134 1.19 12.92 -10.02
N VAL A 135 1.99 12.32 -9.15
CA VAL A 135 2.13 10.86 -9.02
C VAL A 135 1.47 10.39 -7.73
N PRO A 136 0.24 9.83 -7.77
CA PRO A 136 -0.40 9.25 -6.59
C PRO A 136 0.35 8.01 -6.11
N VAL A 137 0.71 8.00 -4.83
CA VAL A 137 1.38 6.87 -4.15
C VAL A 137 0.44 6.28 -3.11
N SER A 138 -0.09 5.09 -3.37
CA SER A 138 -0.98 4.35 -2.47
C SER A 138 -0.31 3.08 -1.94
N TYR A 139 -0.91 2.41 -0.97
CA TYR A 139 -0.22 1.32 -0.27
C TYR A 139 -1.16 0.36 0.46
N GLY A 140 -0.64 -0.82 0.84
CA GLY A 140 -1.38 -1.72 1.73
C GLY A 140 -1.66 -1.05 3.08
N ASP A 141 -2.93 -0.94 3.46
CA ASP A 141 -3.35 -0.16 4.63
C ASP A 141 -4.46 -0.88 5.41
N VAL A 142 -4.71 -0.42 6.62
CA VAL A 142 -5.87 -0.81 7.44
C VAL A 142 -7.01 0.14 7.13
N VAL A 143 -8.16 -0.42 6.74
CA VAL A 143 -9.36 0.35 6.41
C VAL A 143 -10.54 -0.07 7.28
N LEU A 144 -11.59 0.76 7.32
CA LEU A 144 -12.86 0.38 7.94
C LEU A 144 -13.51 -0.76 7.17
N ASP A 145 -13.95 -1.80 7.91
CA ASP A 145 -14.73 -2.90 7.38
C ASP A 145 -16.20 -2.76 7.78
N LEU A 146 -17.10 -2.94 6.83
CA LEU A 146 -18.54 -2.81 7.02
C LEU A 146 -19.13 -3.99 7.81
N ASN A 147 -18.40 -5.12 7.92
CA ASN A 147 -18.81 -6.22 8.78
C ASN A 147 -18.68 -5.81 10.26
N PRO A 148 -19.78 -5.74 11.02
CA PRO A 148 -19.77 -5.31 12.41
C PRO A 148 -18.99 -6.23 13.35
N SER A 149 -18.75 -7.48 12.96
CA SER A 149 -17.94 -8.42 13.73
C SER A 149 -16.44 -8.30 13.46
N VAL A 150 -16.02 -7.57 12.41
CA VAL A 150 -14.62 -7.40 12.02
C VAL A 150 -14.13 -5.97 12.22
N ARG A 151 -14.89 -4.98 11.74
CA ARG A 151 -14.70 -3.53 11.92
C ARG A 151 -13.48 -2.91 11.22
N PHE A 152 -12.36 -3.61 11.15
CA PHE A 152 -11.11 -3.18 10.50
C PHE A 152 -10.49 -4.33 9.73
N SER A 153 -10.06 -4.08 8.51
CA SER A 153 -9.39 -5.07 7.66
C SER A 153 -8.16 -4.49 6.97
N VAL A 154 -7.21 -5.37 6.68
CA VAL A 154 -6.06 -5.03 5.85
C VAL A 154 -6.46 -5.15 4.39
N ILE A 155 -6.27 -4.09 3.61
CA ILE A 155 -6.30 -4.12 2.16
C ILE A 155 -4.86 -4.18 1.65
N SER A 156 -4.51 -5.24 0.95
CA SER A 156 -3.17 -5.41 0.41
C SER A 156 -2.93 -4.58 -0.85
N GLY A 157 -1.66 -4.34 -1.18
CA GLY A 157 -1.29 -3.73 -2.47
C GLY A 157 -1.81 -4.52 -3.67
N ASP A 158 -1.95 -5.85 -3.55
CA ASP A 158 -2.51 -6.70 -4.63
C ASP A 158 -4.01 -6.47 -4.83
N GLN A 159 -4.76 -6.26 -3.75
CA GLN A 159 -6.16 -5.87 -3.85
C GLN A 159 -6.32 -4.48 -4.48
N LEU A 160 -5.44 -3.54 -4.11
CA LEU A 160 -5.46 -2.19 -4.71
C LEU A 160 -5.18 -2.22 -6.20
N ILE A 161 -4.12 -2.94 -6.63
CA ILE A 161 -3.81 -3.09 -8.06
C ILE A 161 -5.00 -3.65 -8.82
N ASN A 162 -5.59 -4.74 -8.34
CA ASN A 162 -6.73 -5.35 -9.00
C ASN A 162 -7.89 -4.35 -9.11
N HIS A 163 -8.24 -3.68 -8.01
CA HIS A 163 -9.33 -2.72 -7.99
C HIS A 163 -9.07 -1.51 -8.90
N PHE A 164 -7.87 -0.92 -8.84
CA PHE A 164 -7.50 0.24 -9.65
C PHE A 164 -7.43 -0.12 -11.14
N SER A 165 -6.88 -1.29 -11.47
CA SER A 165 -6.79 -1.75 -12.87
C SER A 165 -8.16 -1.92 -13.51
N ILE A 166 -9.14 -2.47 -12.80
CA ILE A 166 -10.51 -2.63 -13.30
C ILE A 166 -11.18 -1.26 -13.50
N ARG A 167 -10.96 -0.33 -12.57
CA ARG A 167 -11.65 0.98 -12.57
C ARG A 167 -11.00 2.01 -13.49
N LEU A 168 -9.67 2.08 -13.50
CA LEU A 168 -8.89 3.11 -14.21
C LEU A 168 -8.38 2.64 -15.58
N ARG A 169 -8.41 1.33 -15.86
CA ARG A 169 -8.02 0.72 -17.13
C ARG A 169 -6.65 1.20 -17.64
N PRO A 170 -5.55 0.96 -16.89
CA PRO A 170 -4.22 1.35 -17.30
C PRO A 170 -3.79 0.62 -18.58
N GLU A 171 -2.90 1.22 -19.34
CA GLU A 171 -2.26 0.58 -20.50
C GLU A 171 -1.33 -0.56 -20.07
N ARG A 172 -0.73 -0.41 -18.89
CA ARG A 172 0.23 -1.38 -18.35
C ARG A 172 0.16 -1.45 -16.84
N VAL A 173 0.29 -2.67 -16.32
CA VAL A 173 0.50 -2.95 -14.89
C VAL A 173 1.85 -3.62 -14.75
N ILE A 174 2.69 -3.08 -13.88
CA ILE A 174 4.05 -3.57 -13.61
C ILE A 174 4.11 -4.01 -12.16
N LEU A 175 4.66 -5.18 -11.89
CA LEU A 175 4.84 -5.74 -10.55
C LEU A 175 6.33 -5.89 -10.26
N GLY A 176 6.86 -5.04 -9.37
CA GLY A 176 8.18 -5.18 -8.78
C GLY A 176 8.10 -6.15 -7.59
N THR A 177 8.87 -7.23 -7.65
CA THR A 177 8.87 -8.31 -6.65
C THR A 177 10.28 -8.82 -6.42
N ASP A 178 10.50 -9.48 -5.31
CA ASP A 178 11.75 -10.14 -4.91
C ASP A 178 11.86 -11.60 -5.41
N VAL A 179 10.96 -12.01 -6.31
CA VAL A 179 10.97 -13.34 -6.94
C VAL A 179 11.03 -13.22 -8.46
N ASP A 180 11.60 -14.23 -9.14
CA ASP A 180 11.87 -14.20 -10.58
C ASP A 180 10.62 -14.25 -11.48
N GLY A 181 9.43 -14.43 -10.91
CA GLY A 181 8.19 -14.45 -11.67
C GLY A 181 7.02 -15.11 -10.95
N VAL A 182 5.98 -15.41 -11.73
CA VAL A 182 4.80 -16.12 -11.26
C VAL A 182 5.01 -17.62 -11.43
N TYR A 183 4.94 -18.35 -10.34
CA TYR A 183 5.17 -19.80 -10.30
C TYR A 183 3.84 -20.57 -10.18
N THR A 184 3.78 -21.77 -10.75
CA THR A 184 2.64 -22.67 -10.57
C THR A 184 2.65 -23.40 -9.22
N ARG A 185 3.79 -23.38 -8.53
CA ARG A 185 4.02 -23.89 -7.16
C ARG A 185 4.98 -22.97 -6.45
N ASN A 186 4.96 -23.04 -5.10
CA ASN A 186 5.98 -22.31 -4.30
C ASN A 186 7.39 -22.84 -4.68
N PRO A 187 8.35 -21.96 -5.08
CA PRO A 187 9.70 -22.35 -5.45
C PRO A 187 10.47 -22.92 -4.25
#